data_20d1523bc062317c4fae49062492e3ea
#
_entry.id   20d1523bc062317c4fae49062492e3ea
#
_cell.length_a   1.000
_cell.length_b   1.000
_cell.length_c   1.000
_cell.angle_alpha   90.00
_cell.angle_beta   90.00
_cell.angle_gamma   90.00
#
_symmetry.space_group_name_H-M   'P 1'
#
loop_
_entity.id
_entity.type
_entity.pdbx_description
1 polymer ?
#
loop_
_entity_poly.entity_id
_entity_poly.type
_entity_poly.pdbx_seq_one_letter_code
_entity_poly.pdbx_strand_id
1 'polypeptide(L)'
;FLILFLFIMLAILKTYSRNNKILTAFSEKINNDLKVSNEQKGKLYYRILIDNLSYPDNVQSSNVSSSSGINFSMPSSDTNGKGLYYTIDPTKIVNGSKVYYFRGNIENNYIIYAGYCFRIIRTTEGNNIRMQYAGVPTNGVCPTGTITAPITNVKYNQTRNDNTFIGYKVSIEQACTSNLTCNTSTFSSNYGNAHKNLIDSNAKSVLDEWIKNTIYSKGNDITKFLADTSYCSDRKITTSSEGYTGSGTQLGYGNNITYYNPYLRLEKNTPSYNCQNENDKFSQTITMGNGELLYPAALITMDELIYAGAAKTTSSTYFLANGNQYLTMTPSSYKYNSSASSNEAYVYSQDANGKINEIGVTTSSKIFPVITLKGESLIKSGTGLRTSPYVIGD
;
A
#
# COMPACT_ATOMS: atom_id res chain seq x y z
N PHE A 1 -9.57 22.54 52.36
CA PHE A 1 -8.75 21.68 51.52
C PHE A 1 -9.49 20.36 51.20
N LEU A 2 -10.03 19.68 52.19
CA LEU A 2 -10.72 18.40 52.04
C LEU A 2 -11.98 18.50 51.13
N ILE A 3 -12.76 19.56 51.26
CA ILE A 3 -13.98 19.77 50.48
C ILE A 3 -13.64 20.03 48.98
N LEU A 4 -12.58 20.80 48.70
CA LEU A 4 -12.14 21.07 47.33
C LEU A 4 -11.61 19.79 46.66
N PHE A 5 -10.87 18.97 47.41
CA PHE A 5 -10.38 17.65 46.94
C PHE A 5 -11.54 16.69 46.60
N LEU A 6 -12.59 16.70 47.44
CA LEU A 6 -13.79 15.87 47.19
C LEU A 6 -14.54 16.30 45.91
N PHE A 7 -14.64 17.63 45.66
CA PHE A 7 -15.26 18.15 44.44
C PHE A 7 -14.48 17.81 43.19
N ILE A 8 -13.12 17.85 43.26
CA ILE A 8 -12.26 17.47 42.13
C ILE A 8 -12.39 15.97 41.85
N MET A 9 -12.38 15.12 42.88
CA MET A 9 -12.58 13.68 42.76
C MET A 9 -13.96 13.33 42.15
N LEU A 10 -15.00 13.99 42.60
CA LEU A 10 -16.37 13.82 42.06
C LEU A 10 -16.46 14.27 40.59
N ALA A 11 -15.76 15.34 40.22
CA ALA A 11 -15.72 15.80 38.82
C ALA A 11 -14.97 14.81 37.94
N ILE A 12 -13.83 14.26 38.41
CA ILE A 12 -13.07 13.22 37.68
C ILE A 12 -13.90 11.94 37.53
N LEU A 13 -14.58 11.49 38.59
CA LEU A 13 -15.45 10.31 38.53
C LEU A 13 -16.64 10.49 37.59
N LYS A 14 -17.25 11.69 37.59
CA LYS A 14 -18.34 12.01 36.62
C LYS A 14 -17.83 12.02 35.18
N THR A 15 -16.65 12.59 34.93
CA THR A 15 -16.05 12.62 33.59
C THR A 15 -15.69 11.20 33.15
N TYR A 16 -15.10 10.40 34.00
CA TYR A 16 -14.78 9.00 33.75
C TYR A 16 -16.04 8.15 33.43
N SER A 17 -17.09 8.30 34.25
CA SER A 17 -18.38 7.63 34.05
C SER A 17 -19.06 8.08 32.75
N ARG A 18 -18.98 9.38 32.40
CA ARG A 18 -19.53 9.91 31.15
C ARG A 18 -18.79 9.37 29.95
N ASN A 19 -17.46 9.32 30.00
CA ASN A 19 -16.63 8.78 28.93
C ASN A 19 -16.88 7.28 28.73
N ASN A 20 -17.03 6.50 29.80
CA ASN A 20 -17.39 5.09 29.69
C ASN A 20 -18.78 4.88 29.08
N LYS A 21 -19.77 5.69 29.44
CA LYS A 21 -21.11 5.62 28.81
C LYS A 21 -21.09 5.98 27.33
N ILE A 22 -20.30 6.98 26.96
CA ILE A 22 -20.11 7.36 25.53
C ILE A 22 -19.41 6.21 24.77
N LEU A 23 -18.38 5.62 25.35
CA LEU A 23 -17.66 4.47 24.75
C LEU A 23 -18.59 3.26 24.60
N THR A 24 -19.42 2.96 25.60
CA THR A 24 -20.37 1.85 25.53
C THR A 24 -21.44 2.11 24.47
N ALA A 25 -22.04 3.30 24.47
CA ALA A 25 -23.06 3.69 23.49
C ALA A 25 -22.49 3.71 22.05
N PHE A 26 -21.23 4.12 21.88
CA PHE A 26 -20.56 4.13 20.58
C PHE A 26 -20.24 2.70 20.11
N SER A 27 -19.78 1.83 21.02
CA SER A 27 -19.56 0.41 20.74
C SER A 27 -20.89 -0.30 20.40
N GLU A 28 -21.98 0.00 21.10
CA GLU A 28 -23.30 -0.51 20.80
C GLU A 28 -23.83 -0.01 19.45
N LYS A 29 -23.60 1.28 19.13
CA LYS A 29 -23.96 1.85 17.84
C LYS A 29 -23.20 1.20 16.69
N ILE A 30 -21.88 0.99 16.84
CA ILE A 30 -21.08 0.27 15.84
C ILE A 30 -21.57 -1.16 15.68
N ASN A 31 -21.83 -1.86 16.77
CA ASN A 31 -22.37 -3.23 16.74
C ASN A 31 -23.75 -3.29 16.05
N ASN A 32 -24.58 -2.27 16.24
CA ASN A 32 -25.89 -2.17 15.60
C ASN A 32 -25.78 -1.76 14.12
N ASP A 33 -24.92 -0.79 13.80
CA ASP A 33 -24.69 -0.31 12.43
C ASP A 33 -24.02 -1.38 11.55
N LEU A 34 -23.10 -2.17 12.12
CA LEU A 34 -22.44 -3.29 11.44
C LEU A 34 -23.27 -4.58 11.47
N LYS A 35 -24.32 -4.68 12.31
CA LYS A 35 -25.09 -5.91 12.53
C LYS A 35 -24.22 -7.15 12.69
N VAL A 36 -23.11 -7.01 13.44
CA VAL A 36 -22.08 -8.03 13.56
C VAL A 36 -22.55 -9.14 14.50
N SER A 37 -22.70 -10.34 13.97
CA SER A 37 -22.99 -11.53 14.76
C SER A 37 -21.79 -11.95 15.64
N ASN A 38 -22.03 -12.76 16.67
CA ASN A 38 -20.93 -13.27 17.51
C ASN A 38 -19.88 -14.06 16.72
N GLU A 39 -20.30 -14.77 15.67
CA GLU A 39 -19.42 -15.48 14.77
C GLU A 39 -18.51 -14.51 13.97
N GLN A 40 -19.07 -13.41 13.51
CA GLN A 40 -18.30 -12.41 12.74
C GLN A 40 -17.24 -11.71 13.59
N LYS A 41 -17.47 -11.53 14.90
CA LYS A 41 -16.50 -10.86 15.81
C LYS A 41 -15.14 -11.54 15.89
N GLY A 42 -15.05 -12.83 15.58
CA GLY A 42 -13.79 -13.58 15.48
C GLY A 42 -13.05 -13.41 14.17
N LYS A 43 -13.70 -12.85 13.13
CA LYS A 43 -13.11 -12.69 11.79
C LYS A 43 -12.23 -11.44 11.72
N LEU A 44 -11.14 -11.54 10.99
CA LEU A 44 -10.09 -10.52 10.90
C LEU A 44 -10.64 -9.12 10.54
N TYR A 45 -11.47 -9.02 9.51
CA TYR A 45 -12.06 -7.73 9.11
C TYR A 45 -12.84 -7.05 10.24
N TYR A 46 -13.77 -7.77 10.84
CA TYR A 46 -14.61 -7.21 11.91
C TYR A 46 -13.81 -6.92 13.17
N ARG A 47 -12.84 -7.77 13.49
CA ARG A 47 -11.98 -7.57 14.66
C ARG A 47 -11.13 -6.31 14.54
N ILE A 48 -10.54 -6.06 13.37
CA ILE A 48 -9.81 -4.81 13.12
C ILE A 48 -10.72 -3.60 13.33
N LEU A 49 -11.95 -3.64 12.80
CA LEU A 49 -12.90 -2.53 12.98
C LEU A 49 -13.30 -2.36 14.45
N ILE A 50 -13.69 -3.44 15.13
CA ILE A 50 -14.10 -3.39 16.54
C ILE A 50 -12.98 -2.82 17.41
N ASP A 51 -11.74 -3.30 17.24
CA ASP A 51 -10.62 -2.88 18.07
C ASP A 51 -10.18 -1.43 17.81
N ASN A 52 -10.46 -0.89 16.61
CA ASN A 52 -9.98 0.42 16.17
C ASN A 52 -11.07 1.48 16.08
N LEU A 53 -12.33 1.13 15.85
CA LEU A 53 -13.45 2.08 15.80
C LEU A 53 -14.06 2.39 17.17
N SER A 54 -13.59 1.76 18.24
CA SER A 54 -14.08 1.99 19.61
C SER A 54 -13.74 3.38 20.17
N TYR A 55 -12.97 4.19 19.44
CA TYR A 55 -12.63 5.57 19.80
C TYR A 55 -13.18 6.53 18.75
N PRO A 56 -14.09 7.44 19.11
CA PRO A 56 -14.73 8.36 18.14
C PRO A 56 -13.74 9.24 17.39
N ASP A 57 -12.63 9.59 18.04
CA ASP A 57 -11.62 10.50 17.51
C ASP A 57 -10.66 9.85 16.51
N ASN A 58 -10.71 8.53 16.36
CA ASN A 58 -9.78 7.76 15.51
C ASN A 58 -10.31 7.48 14.11
N VAL A 59 -11.57 7.72 13.86
CA VAL A 59 -12.17 7.51 12.54
C VAL A 59 -12.52 8.86 11.93
N GLN A 60 -11.66 9.34 11.08
CA GLN A 60 -11.96 10.49 10.23
C GLN A 60 -12.38 9.99 8.86
N SER A 61 -13.50 10.50 8.36
CA SER A 61 -13.84 10.30 6.96
C SER A 61 -12.94 11.19 6.12
N SER A 62 -12.15 10.60 5.23
CA SER A 62 -11.48 11.37 4.20
C SER A 62 -12.29 11.28 2.92
N ASN A 63 -12.86 12.37 2.51
CA ASN A 63 -13.33 12.52 1.14
C ASN A 63 -12.18 13.16 0.36
N VAL A 64 -11.57 12.43 -0.56
CA VAL A 64 -10.41 12.87 -1.34
C VAL A 64 -10.68 14.16 -2.12
N SER A 65 -11.93 14.50 -2.35
CA SER A 65 -12.37 15.68 -3.10
C SER A 65 -12.86 16.85 -2.22
N SER A 66 -12.92 16.70 -0.90
CA SER A 66 -13.45 17.76 -0.03
C SER A 66 -12.34 18.56 0.66
N SER A 67 -12.55 19.86 0.78
CA SER A 67 -11.66 20.78 1.50
C SER A 67 -11.61 20.55 3.02
N SER A 68 -12.48 19.72 3.55
CA SER A 68 -12.53 19.33 4.97
C SER A 68 -11.80 18.02 5.27
N GLY A 69 -11.19 17.37 4.25
CA GLY A 69 -10.50 16.10 4.38
C GLY A 69 -9.05 16.22 4.85
N ILE A 70 -8.38 15.08 4.90
CA ILE A 70 -6.95 15.00 5.22
C ILE A 70 -6.14 15.78 4.18
N ASN A 71 -5.23 16.62 4.65
CA ASN A 71 -4.26 17.27 3.78
C ASN A 71 -3.12 16.31 3.44
N PHE A 72 -3.18 15.69 2.27
CA PHE A 72 -2.16 14.75 1.80
C PHE A 72 -0.85 15.41 1.30
N SER A 73 -0.77 16.75 1.26
CA SER A 73 0.52 17.44 1.04
C SER A 73 1.44 17.35 2.25
N MET A 74 0.86 17.10 3.41
CA MET A 74 1.58 16.99 4.68
C MET A 74 1.75 15.54 5.10
N PRO A 75 2.92 15.18 5.64
CA PRO A 75 3.12 13.87 6.24
C PRO A 75 2.25 13.71 7.49
N SER A 76 2.01 12.47 7.88
CA SER A 76 1.34 12.18 9.14
C SER A 76 2.24 11.32 10.03
N SER A 77 2.63 11.90 11.15
CA SER A 77 3.30 11.20 12.26
C SER A 77 2.42 11.14 13.50
N ASP A 78 1.10 11.39 13.34
CA ASP A 78 0.16 11.41 14.44
C ASP A 78 0.13 10.06 15.17
N THR A 79 0.33 10.11 16.49
CA THR A 79 0.26 8.96 17.39
C THR A 79 -1.00 8.97 18.25
N ASN A 80 -1.83 10.01 18.12
CA ASN A 80 -3.06 10.12 18.87
C ASN A 80 -4.10 9.14 18.34
N GLY A 81 -4.69 8.39 19.23
CA GLY A 81 -5.70 7.42 18.87
C GLY A 81 -5.15 6.19 18.15
N LYS A 82 -5.99 5.47 17.43
CA LYS A 82 -5.67 4.19 16.77
C LYS A 82 -5.36 4.30 15.27
N GLY A 83 -5.39 5.50 14.73
CA GLY A 83 -4.97 5.80 13.36
C GLY A 83 -5.76 5.13 12.25
N LEU A 84 -6.99 4.63 12.50
CA LEU A 84 -7.84 4.06 11.48
C LEU A 84 -8.74 5.13 10.86
N TYR A 85 -8.67 5.25 9.55
CA TYR A 85 -9.45 6.19 8.73
C TYR A 85 -10.25 5.43 7.68
N TYR A 86 -11.19 6.10 7.03
CA TYR A 86 -11.82 5.54 5.83
C TYR A 86 -11.92 6.56 4.71
N THR A 87 -11.92 6.07 3.48
CA THR A 87 -12.27 6.85 2.30
C THR A 87 -13.45 6.21 1.59
N ILE A 88 -14.27 7.04 0.97
CA ILE A 88 -15.32 6.60 0.03
C ILE A 88 -14.91 7.14 -1.32
N ASP A 89 -14.67 6.25 -2.27
CA ASP A 89 -14.42 6.65 -3.64
C ASP A 89 -15.51 6.05 -4.54
N PRO A 90 -16.54 6.83 -4.92
CA PRO A 90 -17.68 6.33 -5.65
C PRO A 90 -17.37 5.83 -7.05
N THR A 91 -16.19 6.19 -7.60
CA THR A 91 -15.79 5.77 -8.94
C THR A 91 -14.97 4.49 -8.94
N LYS A 92 -14.64 3.92 -7.75
CA LYS A 92 -13.39 3.18 -7.60
C LYS A 92 -13.44 1.96 -6.73
N ILE A 93 -14.48 1.83 -5.93
CA ILE A 93 -14.70 0.65 -5.12
C ILE A 93 -16.09 0.18 -5.45
N VAL A 94 -16.22 -1.09 -5.74
CA VAL A 94 -17.49 -1.71 -6.07
C VAL A 94 -18.56 -1.22 -5.08
N ASN A 95 -19.54 -0.48 -5.59
CA ASN A 95 -20.72 0.01 -4.86
C ASN A 95 -20.48 1.09 -3.77
N GLY A 96 -19.47 1.94 -3.88
CA GLY A 96 -19.26 3.03 -2.93
C GLY A 96 -18.94 2.58 -1.50
N SER A 97 -18.39 1.39 -1.34
CA SER A 97 -18.02 0.84 -0.05
C SER A 97 -16.84 1.60 0.57
N LYS A 98 -16.83 1.67 1.90
CA LYS A 98 -15.72 2.26 2.65
C LYS A 98 -14.49 1.40 2.52
N VAL A 99 -13.34 2.02 2.17
CA VAL A 99 -12.01 1.46 2.37
C VAL A 99 -11.46 2.02 3.65
N TYR A 100 -11.21 1.16 4.62
CA TYR A 100 -10.53 1.53 5.85
C TYR A 100 -9.04 1.41 5.65
N TYR A 101 -8.27 2.39 6.14
CA TYR A 101 -6.82 2.41 6.04
C TYR A 101 -6.19 2.99 7.31
N PHE A 102 -4.98 2.54 7.60
CA PHE A 102 -4.21 3.06 8.72
C PHE A 102 -3.34 4.23 8.30
N ARG A 103 -3.20 5.24 9.18
CA ARG A 103 -2.39 6.45 8.93
C ARG A 103 -1.68 6.89 10.20
N GLY A 104 -0.43 7.38 10.04
CA GLY A 104 0.37 7.95 11.12
C GLY A 104 1.36 6.97 11.75
N ASN A 105 1.97 7.39 12.83
CA ASN A 105 2.93 6.58 13.59
C ASN A 105 2.21 5.74 14.66
N ILE A 106 1.59 4.68 14.24
CA ILE A 106 0.71 3.83 15.06
C ILE A 106 1.37 2.50 15.39
N GLU A 107 0.87 1.81 16.42
CA GLU A 107 1.38 0.51 16.89
C GLU A 107 0.31 -0.59 17.00
N ASN A 108 -0.87 -0.39 16.44
CA ASN A 108 -2.04 -1.25 16.61
C ASN A 108 -2.54 -1.90 15.31
N ASN A 109 -1.66 -2.08 14.35
CA ASN A 109 -1.95 -2.71 13.06
C ASN A 109 -0.97 -3.84 12.70
N TYR A 110 -0.43 -4.51 13.71
CA TYR A 110 0.44 -5.65 13.51
C TYR A 110 -0.33 -6.97 13.40
N ILE A 111 0.14 -7.84 12.53
CA ILE A 111 -0.37 -9.18 12.32
C ILE A 111 0.80 -10.15 12.10
N ILE A 112 0.71 -11.35 12.67
CA ILE A 112 1.62 -12.46 12.37
C ILE A 112 0.90 -13.44 11.46
N TYR A 113 1.54 -13.72 10.33
CA TYR A 113 1.08 -14.68 9.36
C TYR A 113 2.27 -15.42 8.74
N ALA A 114 2.15 -16.74 8.56
CA ALA A 114 3.20 -17.58 8.01
C ALA A 114 4.57 -17.46 8.72
N GLY A 115 4.59 -17.08 10.01
CA GLY A 115 5.81 -16.88 10.80
C GLY A 115 6.51 -15.54 10.60
N TYR A 116 5.88 -14.61 9.90
CA TYR A 116 6.37 -13.24 9.68
C TYR A 116 5.43 -12.20 10.27
N CYS A 117 5.98 -11.06 10.69
CA CYS A 117 5.21 -9.88 11.02
C CYS A 117 4.86 -9.09 9.77
N PHE A 118 3.65 -8.56 9.76
CA PHE A 118 3.17 -7.62 8.75
C PHE A 118 2.53 -6.41 9.41
N ARG A 119 2.48 -5.30 8.68
CA ARG A 119 1.71 -4.11 9.05
C ARG A 119 0.49 -4.02 8.14
N ILE A 120 -0.69 -3.94 8.74
CA ILE A 120 -1.94 -3.77 7.99
C ILE A 120 -1.95 -2.37 7.38
N ILE A 121 -2.19 -2.30 6.06
CA ILE A 121 -2.27 -1.05 5.29
C ILE A 121 -3.72 -0.59 5.22
N ARG A 122 -4.57 -1.42 4.65
CA ARG A 122 -5.98 -1.10 4.37
C ARG A 122 -6.84 -2.34 4.15
N THR A 123 -8.14 -2.12 4.11
CA THR A 123 -9.07 -3.09 3.52
C THR A 123 -9.07 -2.99 1.99
N THR A 124 -9.46 -4.07 1.33
CA THR A 124 -9.63 -4.14 -0.12
C THR A 124 -11.05 -4.57 -0.46
N GLU A 125 -11.33 -4.73 -1.74
CA GLU A 125 -12.58 -5.31 -2.23
C GLU A 125 -12.83 -6.66 -1.53
N GLY A 126 -14.09 -6.93 -1.17
CA GLY A 126 -14.45 -8.14 -0.44
C GLY A 126 -14.07 -8.13 1.04
N ASN A 127 -13.77 -6.95 1.61
CA ASN A 127 -13.37 -6.80 3.01
C ASN A 127 -12.06 -7.53 3.37
N ASN A 128 -11.23 -7.84 2.39
CA ASN A 128 -9.92 -8.47 2.61
C ASN A 128 -8.91 -7.45 3.17
N ILE A 129 -7.85 -7.95 3.78
CA ILE A 129 -6.88 -7.13 4.54
C ILE A 129 -5.53 -7.14 3.84
N ARG A 130 -5.16 -5.99 3.28
CA ARG A 130 -3.84 -5.77 2.66
C ARG A 130 -2.81 -5.39 3.70
N MET A 131 -1.64 -6.01 3.61
CA MET A 131 -0.56 -5.81 4.57
C MET A 131 0.82 -5.93 3.93
N GLN A 132 1.80 -5.22 4.51
CA GLN A 132 3.20 -5.23 4.08
C GLN A 132 4.07 -5.96 5.11
N TYR A 133 5.06 -6.71 4.63
CA TYR A 133 6.07 -7.36 5.46
C TYR A 133 6.75 -6.37 6.42
N ALA A 134 6.90 -6.78 7.68
CA ALA A 134 7.43 -5.97 8.78
C ALA A 134 8.41 -6.73 9.68
N GLY A 135 9.08 -7.76 9.14
CA GLY A 135 10.14 -8.48 9.84
C GLY A 135 9.75 -9.84 10.38
N VAL A 136 10.64 -10.41 11.16
CA VAL A 136 10.47 -11.71 11.82
C VAL A 136 10.16 -11.49 13.30
N PRO A 137 9.11 -12.09 13.84
CA PRO A 137 8.79 -11.96 15.26
C PRO A 137 9.82 -12.69 16.15
N THR A 138 10.07 -12.13 17.32
CA THR A 138 10.84 -12.79 18.38
C THR A 138 9.93 -13.01 19.59
N ASN A 139 9.72 -14.26 19.98
CA ASN A 139 8.80 -14.62 21.06
C ASN A 139 7.38 -14.02 20.90
N GLY A 140 6.87 -14.00 19.67
CA GLY A 140 5.55 -13.45 19.36
C GLY A 140 5.48 -11.92 19.30
N VAL A 141 6.59 -11.21 19.49
CA VAL A 141 6.68 -9.75 19.43
C VAL A 141 7.28 -9.32 18.09
N CYS A 142 6.62 -8.39 17.41
CA CYS A 142 7.11 -7.86 16.15
C CYS A 142 8.25 -6.84 16.34
N PRO A 143 9.21 -6.75 15.40
CA PRO A 143 10.35 -5.83 15.53
C PRO A 143 9.94 -4.36 15.42
N THR A 144 10.85 -3.46 15.83
CA THR A 144 10.75 -2.01 15.70
C THR A 144 12.01 -1.43 15.07
N GLY A 145 11.97 -0.15 14.75
CA GLY A 145 13.12 0.55 14.18
C GLY A 145 13.35 0.16 12.73
N THR A 146 14.61 0.02 12.35
CA THR A 146 14.99 -0.39 10.99
C THR A 146 14.71 -1.87 10.78
N ILE A 147 13.76 -2.17 9.89
CA ILE A 147 13.35 -3.54 9.59
C ILE A 147 14.33 -4.15 8.59
N THR A 148 14.79 -5.37 8.85
CA THR A 148 15.56 -6.13 7.88
C THR A 148 14.69 -6.46 6.67
N ALA A 149 15.07 -5.95 5.50
CA ALA A 149 14.37 -6.24 4.26
C ALA A 149 14.55 -7.72 3.88
N PRO A 150 13.48 -8.40 3.48
CA PRO A 150 13.57 -9.82 3.11
C PRO A 150 14.19 -10.01 1.72
N ILE A 151 14.17 -8.99 0.88
CA ILE A 151 14.73 -8.99 -0.48
C ILE A 151 15.53 -7.70 -0.66
N THR A 152 16.83 -7.84 -1.03
CA THR A 152 17.78 -6.73 -1.13
C THR A 152 18.48 -6.70 -2.49
N ASN A 153 19.04 -5.54 -2.84
CA ASN A 153 19.84 -5.34 -4.06
C ASN A 153 19.06 -5.65 -5.35
N VAL A 154 17.81 -5.26 -5.39
CA VAL A 154 16.91 -5.53 -6.51
C VAL A 154 16.77 -4.28 -7.38
N LYS A 155 16.98 -4.42 -8.67
CA LYS A 155 16.55 -3.46 -9.69
C LYS A 155 15.08 -3.72 -10.01
N TYR A 156 14.32 -2.65 -10.26
CA TYR A 156 12.92 -2.83 -10.70
C TYR A 156 12.88 -3.52 -12.06
N ASN A 157 13.68 -3.01 -13.03
CA ASN A 157 13.95 -3.65 -14.30
C ASN A 157 15.44 -3.60 -14.64
N GLN A 158 15.92 -4.52 -15.47
CA GLN A 158 17.34 -4.56 -15.87
C GLN A 158 17.70 -3.52 -16.94
N THR A 159 16.70 -3.02 -17.65
CA THR A 159 16.82 -2.07 -18.76
C THR A 159 15.96 -0.83 -18.47
N ARG A 160 16.33 0.33 -19.02
CA ARG A 160 15.75 1.63 -18.64
C ARG A 160 15.36 2.54 -19.82
N ASN A 161 15.75 2.21 -21.03
CA ASN A 161 15.76 3.11 -22.18
C ASN A 161 14.50 3.02 -23.07
N ASP A 162 13.38 2.54 -22.50
CA ASP A 162 12.05 2.57 -23.13
C ASP A 162 10.97 2.70 -22.05
N ASN A 163 9.83 3.26 -22.39
CA ASN A 163 8.68 3.44 -21.50
C ASN A 163 8.14 2.11 -20.96
N THR A 164 8.28 1.01 -21.68
CA THR A 164 7.81 -0.31 -21.22
C THR A 164 8.41 -0.70 -19.87
N PHE A 165 9.65 -0.26 -19.61
CA PHE A 165 10.39 -0.66 -18.40
C PHE A 165 9.91 -0.04 -17.09
N ILE A 166 8.91 0.87 -17.13
CA ILE A 166 8.18 1.31 -15.92
C ILE A 166 7.21 0.24 -15.41
N GLY A 167 6.90 -0.77 -16.22
CA GLY A 167 5.86 -1.76 -15.94
C GLY A 167 6.27 -2.79 -14.90
N TYR A 168 5.31 -3.24 -14.08
CA TYR A 168 5.45 -4.42 -13.22
C TYR A 168 5.54 -5.72 -14.03
N LYS A 169 4.96 -5.71 -15.23
CA LYS A 169 5.30 -6.58 -16.37
C LYS A 169 5.59 -5.70 -17.57
N VAL A 170 6.44 -6.16 -18.48
CA VAL A 170 6.91 -5.42 -19.62
C VAL A 170 6.53 -6.12 -20.95
N SER A 171 6.55 -5.37 -22.03
CA SER A 171 6.10 -5.87 -23.34
C SER A 171 7.18 -6.55 -24.18
N ILE A 172 8.46 -6.41 -23.81
CA ILE A 172 9.60 -6.94 -24.57
C ILE A 172 10.57 -7.65 -23.63
N GLU A 173 11.30 -8.62 -24.16
CA GLU A 173 12.34 -9.30 -23.41
C GLU A 173 13.41 -8.32 -22.95
N GLN A 174 13.84 -8.49 -21.70
CA GLN A 174 14.93 -7.71 -21.09
C GLN A 174 16.30 -8.16 -21.67
N ALA A 175 16.31 -8.65 -22.88
CA ALA A 175 17.47 -9.16 -23.59
C ALA A 175 18.46 -8.07 -24.04
N CYS A 176 18.23 -6.82 -23.65
CA CYS A 176 19.26 -5.80 -23.80
C CYS A 176 20.37 -6.09 -22.78
N THR A 177 21.28 -6.93 -23.19
CA THR A 177 22.49 -7.23 -22.42
C THR A 177 23.24 -5.96 -22.04
N SER A 178 23.82 -5.95 -20.87
CA SER A 178 24.64 -4.90 -20.28
C SER A 178 25.41 -4.08 -21.31
N ASN A 179 25.29 -2.76 -21.24
CA ASN A 179 26.00 -1.74 -22.03
C ASN A 179 25.49 -1.46 -23.46
N LEU A 180 24.42 -2.07 -23.88
CA LEU A 180 23.85 -1.75 -25.18
C LEU A 180 22.62 -0.86 -25.02
N THR A 181 22.62 0.27 -25.69
CA THR A 181 21.39 0.93 -26.10
C THR A 181 20.58 -0.10 -26.85
N CYS A 182 19.50 -0.58 -26.24
CA CYS A 182 18.52 -1.36 -26.97
C CYS A 182 18.16 -0.58 -28.22
N ASN A 183 18.22 -1.23 -29.36
CA ASN A 183 17.86 -0.56 -30.60
C ASN A 183 16.37 -0.23 -30.55
N THR A 184 16.06 1.06 -30.47
CA THR A 184 14.69 1.58 -30.35
C THR A 184 13.75 1.14 -31.46
N SER A 185 14.28 0.69 -32.60
CA SER A 185 13.49 0.14 -33.69
C SER A 185 12.80 -1.20 -33.39
N THR A 186 13.23 -1.90 -32.34
CA THR A 186 12.62 -3.16 -31.89
C THR A 186 11.61 -2.98 -30.78
N PHE A 187 11.50 -1.76 -30.22
CA PHE A 187 10.58 -1.46 -29.14
C PHE A 187 9.13 -1.32 -29.62
N SER A 188 8.23 -1.27 -28.65
CA SER A 188 6.81 -1.17 -28.89
C SER A 188 6.44 -0.02 -29.84
N SER A 189 5.63 -0.33 -30.84
CA SER A 189 5.27 0.62 -31.90
C SER A 189 4.12 1.57 -31.53
N ASN A 190 3.45 1.31 -30.40
CA ASN A 190 2.36 2.14 -29.90
C ASN A 190 2.13 1.91 -28.40
N TYR A 191 1.31 2.75 -27.79
CA TYR A 191 0.99 2.67 -26.36
C TYR A 191 0.51 1.28 -25.92
N GLY A 192 -0.44 0.69 -26.65
CA GLY A 192 -0.98 -0.63 -26.33
C GLY A 192 0.08 -1.73 -26.37
N ASN A 193 1.00 -1.66 -27.33
CA ASN A 193 2.12 -2.59 -27.42
C ASN A 193 3.14 -2.38 -26.30
N ALA A 194 3.46 -1.12 -25.95
CA ALA A 194 4.39 -0.79 -24.87
C ALA A 194 3.92 -1.29 -23.50
N HIS A 195 2.61 -1.38 -23.30
CA HIS A 195 2.00 -1.71 -22.01
C HIS A 195 1.38 -3.12 -21.95
N LYS A 196 1.77 -4.01 -22.87
CA LYS A 196 1.45 -5.44 -22.77
C LYS A 196 2.19 -6.07 -21.59
N ASN A 197 1.54 -7.00 -20.91
CA ASN A 197 2.07 -7.74 -19.77
C ASN A 197 2.67 -9.09 -20.21
N LEU A 198 3.73 -9.08 -21.02
CA LEU A 198 4.28 -10.31 -21.59
C LEU A 198 5.35 -10.95 -20.70
N ILE A 199 6.18 -10.12 -20.05
CA ILE A 199 7.37 -10.58 -19.31
C ILE A 199 7.37 -9.92 -17.93
N ASP A 200 7.72 -10.68 -16.91
CA ASP A 200 7.83 -10.17 -15.55
C ASP A 200 8.99 -9.18 -15.42
N SER A 201 8.78 -8.07 -14.71
CA SER A 201 9.87 -7.24 -14.26
C SER A 201 10.79 -8.04 -13.34
N ASN A 202 12.04 -7.60 -13.20
CA ASN A 202 12.96 -8.24 -12.26
C ASN A 202 12.43 -8.16 -10.81
N ALA A 203 11.80 -7.04 -10.43
CA ALA A 203 11.19 -6.90 -9.12
C ALA A 203 10.07 -7.91 -8.88
N LYS A 204 9.22 -8.17 -9.89
CA LYS A 204 8.16 -9.18 -9.80
C LYS A 204 8.75 -10.59 -9.67
N SER A 205 9.73 -10.94 -10.51
CA SER A 205 10.34 -12.27 -10.52
C SER A 205 10.96 -12.63 -9.16
N VAL A 206 11.72 -11.72 -8.55
CA VAL A 206 12.33 -11.99 -7.23
C VAL A 206 11.31 -12.01 -6.10
N LEU A 207 10.21 -11.25 -6.22
CA LEU A 207 9.12 -11.30 -5.26
C LEU A 207 8.38 -12.65 -5.35
N ASP A 208 8.07 -13.11 -6.55
CA ASP A 208 7.41 -14.39 -6.79
C ASP A 208 8.26 -15.55 -6.23
N GLU A 209 9.56 -15.50 -6.42
CA GLU A 209 10.49 -16.49 -5.83
C GLU A 209 10.45 -16.46 -4.30
N TRP A 210 10.46 -15.27 -3.69
CA TRP A 210 10.35 -15.14 -2.23
C TRP A 210 9.04 -15.70 -1.71
N ILE A 211 7.90 -15.35 -2.31
CA ILE A 211 6.57 -15.86 -1.92
C ILE A 211 6.52 -17.39 -2.02
N LYS A 212 7.02 -17.94 -3.14
CA LYS A 212 7.10 -19.40 -3.35
C LYS A 212 7.86 -20.07 -2.22
N ASN A 213 9.06 -19.56 -1.92
CA ASN A 213 9.99 -20.21 -0.99
C ASN A 213 9.63 -20.00 0.49
N THR A 214 8.86 -18.96 0.83
CA THR A 214 8.58 -18.58 2.23
C THR A 214 7.15 -18.84 2.67
N ILE A 215 6.17 -18.61 1.81
CA ILE A 215 4.75 -18.75 2.14
C ILE A 215 4.15 -20.00 1.52
N TYR A 216 4.31 -20.19 0.20
CA TYR A 216 3.74 -21.35 -0.48
C TYR A 216 4.42 -22.66 -0.10
N SER A 217 5.71 -22.64 0.25
CA SER A 217 6.44 -23.81 0.78
C SER A 217 5.86 -24.36 2.09
N LYS A 218 5.03 -23.58 2.80
CA LYS A 218 4.36 -24.02 4.05
C LYS A 218 3.05 -24.78 3.82
N GLY A 219 2.62 -24.89 2.57
CA GLY A 219 1.48 -25.71 2.19
C GLY A 219 0.13 -24.99 2.30
N ASN A 220 -0.93 -25.75 1.99
CA ASN A 220 -2.29 -25.22 1.86
C ASN A 220 -2.89 -24.68 3.17
N ASP A 221 -2.49 -25.22 4.32
CA ASP A 221 -2.95 -24.76 5.64
C ASP A 221 -2.59 -23.29 5.91
N ILE A 222 -1.56 -22.79 5.23
CA ILE A 222 -1.18 -21.38 5.28
C ILE A 222 -1.78 -20.62 4.09
N THR A 223 -1.61 -21.11 2.86
CA THR A 223 -2.01 -20.35 1.67
C THR A 223 -3.52 -20.19 1.52
N LYS A 224 -4.35 -21.02 2.17
CA LYS A 224 -5.81 -20.89 2.19
C LYS A 224 -6.33 -19.55 2.71
N PHE A 225 -5.52 -18.85 3.53
CA PHE A 225 -5.87 -17.52 4.07
C PHE A 225 -5.55 -16.37 3.13
N LEU A 226 -4.76 -16.60 2.08
CA LEU A 226 -4.48 -15.57 1.08
C LEU A 226 -5.73 -15.25 0.27
N ALA A 227 -5.90 -13.96 -0.02
CA ALA A 227 -6.96 -13.46 -0.89
C ALA A 227 -6.36 -12.98 -2.21
N ASP A 228 -6.98 -13.36 -3.32
CA ASP A 228 -6.74 -12.71 -4.60
C ASP A 228 -7.45 -11.36 -4.62
N THR A 229 -6.68 -10.30 -4.84
CA THR A 229 -7.16 -8.92 -4.93
C THR A 229 -6.33 -8.17 -5.95
N SER A 230 -6.86 -7.06 -6.48
CA SER A 230 -6.12 -6.28 -7.47
C SER A 230 -5.01 -5.43 -6.84
N TYR A 231 -3.84 -5.42 -7.48
CA TYR A 231 -2.71 -4.54 -7.20
C TYR A 231 -2.50 -3.62 -8.40
N CYS A 232 -2.37 -2.32 -8.17
CA CYS A 232 -2.37 -1.33 -9.24
C CYS A 232 -0.96 -0.86 -9.62
N SER A 233 -0.58 -1.06 -10.89
CA SER A 233 0.59 -0.43 -11.51
C SER A 233 0.13 0.56 -12.58
N ASP A 234 -0.49 1.67 -12.17
CA ASP A 234 -1.19 2.61 -13.04
C ASP A 234 -0.25 3.27 -14.06
N ARG A 235 -0.30 2.78 -15.30
CA ARG A 235 0.47 3.28 -16.44
C ARG A 235 -0.34 4.21 -17.35
N LYS A 236 -1.49 4.72 -16.89
CA LYS A 236 -2.24 5.71 -17.64
C LYS A 236 -1.42 6.98 -17.79
N ILE A 237 -1.28 7.46 -19.02
CA ILE A 237 -0.50 8.66 -19.33
C ILE A 237 -1.24 9.91 -18.88
N THR A 238 -0.48 10.90 -18.35
CA THR A 238 -1.00 12.26 -18.15
C THR A 238 -1.17 12.98 -19.48
N THR A 239 -1.99 14.01 -19.51
CA THR A 239 -2.13 14.90 -20.65
C THR A 239 -1.39 16.24 -20.42
N SER A 240 -1.08 16.98 -21.46
CA SER A 240 -0.44 18.30 -21.33
C SER A 240 -1.29 19.30 -20.55
N SER A 241 -2.62 19.21 -20.61
CA SER A 241 -3.53 20.03 -19.81
C SER A 241 -3.47 19.74 -18.31
N GLU A 242 -2.94 18.59 -17.94
CA GLU A 242 -2.78 18.14 -16.55
C GLU A 242 -1.35 18.35 -16.00
N GLY A 243 -0.54 19.19 -16.64
CA GLY A 243 0.81 19.55 -16.18
C GLY A 243 1.94 18.77 -16.86
N TYR A 244 1.65 17.96 -17.86
CA TYR A 244 2.65 17.35 -18.70
C TYR A 244 3.23 18.37 -19.69
N THR A 245 4.55 18.54 -19.69
CA THR A 245 5.26 19.50 -20.56
C THR A 245 6.05 18.85 -21.69
N GLY A 246 5.98 17.54 -21.83
CA GLY A 246 6.69 16.81 -22.87
C GLY A 246 6.15 17.10 -24.27
N SER A 247 7.04 17.22 -25.23
CA SER A 247 6.69 17.35 -26.66
C SER A 247 6.77 15.98 -27.30
N GLY A 248 5.69 15.53 -27.92
CA GLY A 248 5.70 14.30 -28.68
C GLY A 248 4.30 13.77 -28.95
N THR A 249 4.10 13.22 -30.13
CA THR A 249 2.83 12.61 -30.52
C THR A 249 2.72 11.14 -30.12
N GLN A 250 3.80 10.56 -29.59
CA GLN A 250 3.92 9.11 -29.33
C GLN A 250 4.16 8.82 -27.85
N LEU A 251 3.37 9.47 -26.96
CA LEU A 251 3.48 9.32 -25.51
C LEU A 251 3.18 7.88 -25.10
N GLY A 252 3.96 7.39 -24.11
CA GLY A 252 3.79 6.06 -23.55
C GLY A 252 4.43 4.92 -24.32
N TYR A 253 5.26 5.21 -25.30
CA TYR A 253 6.06 4.21 -26.00
C TYR A 253 7.35 4.78 -26.63
N GLY A 254 8.33 3.91 -26.86
CA GLY A 254 9.64 4.28 -27.39
C GLY A 254 10.38 5.30 -26.52
N ASN A 255 11.11 6.21 -27.14
CA ASN A 255 11.92 7.23 -26.48
C ASN A 255 11.15 8.52 -26.13
N ASN A 256 9.83 8.50 -26.17
CA ASN A 256 9.03 9.68 -25.88
C ASN A 256 9.04 10.03 -24.40
N ILE A 257 9.21 11.30 -24.09
CA ILE A 257 9.06 11.79 -22.71
C ILE A 257 7.61 11.62 -22.29
N THR A 258 7.41 10.98 -21.13
CA THR A 258 6.07 10.60 -20.65
C THR A 258 6.01 10.73 -19.13
N TYR A 259 4.90 11.28 -18.63
CA TYR A 259 4.51 11.22 -17.23
C TYR A 259 3.24 10.40 -17.09
N TYR A 260 3.13 9.66 -15.99
CA TYR A 260 1.99 8.79 -15.71
C TYR A 260 1.08 9.41 -14.64
N ASN A 261 -0.18 9.00 -14.59
CA ASN A 261 -1.16 9.56 -13.66
C ASN A 261 -0.73 9.59 -12.18
N PRO A 262 0.03 8.61 -11.66
CA PRO A 262 0.57 8.71 -10.31
C PRO A 262 1.42 9.96 -10.07
N TYR A 263 2.15 10.43 -11.09
CA TYR A 263 2.87 11.69 -11.02
C TYR A 263 1.94 12.86 -10.70
N LEU A 264 0.82 12.98 -11.42
CA LEU A 264 -0.15 14.04 -11.15
C LEU A 264 -0.81 13.90 -9.78
N ARG A 265 -1.14 12.69 -9.35
CA ARG A 265 -1.73 12.47 -8.02
C ARG A 265 -0.78 12.92 -6.92
N LEU A 266 0.52 12.67 -7.07
CA LEU A 266 1.52 13.16 -6.13
C LEU A 266 1.64 14.68 -6.15
N GLU A 267 1.70 15.31 -7.35
CA GLU A 267 1.80 16.77 -7.48
C GLU A 267 0.57 17.51 -6.93
N LYS A 268 -0.61 16.95 -7.17
CA LYS A 268 -1.89 17.52 -6.71
C LYS A 268 -2.29 17.07 -5.30
N ASN A 269 -1.52 16.20 -4.66
CA ASN A 269 -1.81 15.62 -3.34
C ASN A 269 -3.19 14.93 -3.28
N THR A 270 -3.53 14.20 -4.33
CA THR A 270 -4.82 13.51 -4.49
C THR A 270 -4.63 12.00 -4.65
N PRO A 271 -4.13 11.28 -3.62
CA PRO A 271 -3.92 9.84 -3.71
C PRO A 271 -5.24 9.12 -4.01
N SER A 272 -5.13 7.98 -4.68
CA SER A 272 -6.30 7.22 -5.08
C SER A 272 -6.02 5.73 -5.07
N TYR A 273 -6.98 4.93 -4.61
CA TYR A 273 -6.93 3.46 -4.77
C TYR A 273 -7.45 2.99 -6.13
N ASN A 274 -7.84 3.92 -7.01
CA ASN A 274 -8.38 3.59 -8.31
C ASN A 274 -7.32 3.08 -9.29
N CYS A 275 -7.63 1.98 -9.91
CA CYS A 275 -6.94 1.45 -11.07
C CYS A 275 -7.89 1.47 -12.26
N GLN A 276 -7.75 2.45 -13.15
CA GLN A 276 -8.71 2.65 -14.25
C GLN A 276 -8.51 1.67 -15.40
N ASN A 277 -7.27 1.22 -15.62
CA ASN A 277 -6.92 0.37 -16.73
C ASN A 277 -6.84 -1.10 -16.26
N GLU A 278 -7.60 -1.98 -16.92
CA GLU A 278 -7.60 -3.41 -16.58
C GLU A 278 -6.21 -4.05 -16.70
N ASN A 279 -5.41 -3.65 -17.71
CA ASN A 279 -4.04 -4.16 -17.85
C ASN A 279 -3.10 -3.78 -16.70
N ASP A 280 -3.47 -2.80 -15.89
CA ASP A 280 -2.70 -2.30 -14.75
C ASP A 280 -3.19 -2.86 -13.40
N LYS A 281 -4.31 -3.61 -13.41
CA LYS A 281 -4.86 -4.30 -12.23
C LYS A 281 -4.31 -5.71 -12.13
N PHE A 282 -3.19 -5.88 -11.48
CA PHE A 282 -2.55 -7.18 -11.32
C PHE A 282 -3.27 -8.03 -10.27
N SER A 283 -3.66 -9.24 -10.65
CA SER A 283 -4.39 -10.23 -9.84
C SER A 283 -4.07 -11.65 -10.34
N GLN A 284 -4.43 -12.69 -9.56
CA GLN A 284 -4.31 -14.07 -10.02
C GLN A 284 -5.42 -14.47 -10.99
N THR A 285 -6.60 -13.89 -10.84
CA THR A 285 -7.76 -14.22 -11.67
C THR A 285 -8.27 -13.01 -12.42
N ILE A 286 -8.85 -13.24 -13.60
CA ILE A 286 -9.46 -12.19 -14.43
C ILE A 286 -10.72 -11.57 -13.80
N THR A 287 -11.27 -12.19 -12.77
CA THR A 287 -12.41 -11.64 -12.03
C THR A 287 -12.03 -10.51 -11.09
N MET A 288 -10.75 -10.48 -10.68
CA MET A 288 -10.22 -9.46 -9.77
C MET A 288 -9.36 -8.41 -10.48
N GLY A 289 -8.93 -8.70 -11.70
CA GLY A 289 -8.09 -7.83 -12.51
C GLY A 289 -7.62 -8.53 -13.78
N ASN A 290 -6.33 -8.43 -14.12
CA ASN A 290 -5.79 -8.94 -15.39
C ASN A 290 -5.39 -10.43 -15.40
N GLY A 291 -5.38 -11.11 -14.25
CA GLY A 291 -4.99 -12.53 -14.17
C GLY A 291 -3.48 -12.79 -14.34
N GLU A 292 -2.63 -11.78 -14.25
CA GLU A 292 -1.21 -11.88 -14.60
C GLU A 292 -0.28 -12.18 -13.39
N LEU A 293 -0.84 -12.38 -12.19
CA LEU A 293 -0.05 -12.77 -11.02
C LEU A 293 0.01 -14.29 -10.88
N LEU A 294 1.21 -14.81 -10.71
CA LEU A 294 1.41 -16.22 -10.33
C LEU A 294 1.03 -16.45 -8.86
N TYR A 295 1.36 -15.50 -7.99
CA TYR A 295 1.04 -15.51 -6.56
C TYR A 295 0.31 -14.22 -6.19
N PRO A 296 -0.60 -14.22 -5.17
CA PRO A 296 -1.38 -13.05 -4.77
C PRO A 296 -0.53 -12.09 -3.93
N ALA A 297 0.54 -11.59 -4.50
CA ALA A 297 1.49 -10.69 -3.87
C ALA A 297 2.03 -9.67 -4.87
N ALA A 298 2.32 -8.47 -4.38
CA ALA A 298 2.95 -7.43 -5.18
C ALA A 298 3.76 -6.47 -4.29
N LEU A 299 4.14 -5.31 -4.82
CA LEU A 299 4.73 -4.22 -4.07
C LEU A 299 3.63 -3.25 -3.63
N ILE A 300 3.94 -2.43 -2.63
CA ILE A 300 3.08 -1.33 -2.23
C ILE A 300 2.97 -0.29 -3.35
N THR A 301 1.87 0.46 -3.39
CA THR A 301 1.75 1.61 -4.28
C THR A 301 2.16 2.91 -3.58
N MET A 302 2.58 3.91 -4.37
CA MET A 302 2.83 5.26 -3.87
C MET A 302 1.59 5.84 -3.18
N ASP A 303 0.41 5.62 -3.76
CA ASP A 303 -0.85 6.10 -3.19
C ASP A 303 -1.13 5.48 -1.80
N GLU A 304 -0.86 4.19 -1.61
CA GLU A 304 -0.97 3.52 -0.30
C GLU A 304 0.01 4.12 0.72
N LEU A 305 1.23 4.48 0.31
CA LEU A 305 2.19 5.17 1.18
C LEU A 305 1.69 6.55 1.60
N ILE A 306 1.11 7.33 0.67
CA ILE A 306 0.57 8.68 0.97
C ILE A 306 -0.62 8.56 1.92
N TYR A 307 -1.54 7.63 1.69
CA TYR A 307 -2.63 7.36 2.64
C TYR A 307 -2.09 6.97 4.02
N ALA A 308 -1.03 6.16 4.08
CA ALA A 308 -0.42 5.74 5.34
C ALA A 308 0.33 6.85 6.09
N GLY A 309 0.70 7.95 5.41
CA GLY A 309 1.34 9.09 6.07
C GLY A 309 2.57 9.65 5.39
N ALA A 310 3.00 9.09 4.25
CA ALA A 310 4.11 9.64 3.49
C ALA A 310 3.75 10.98 2.83
N ALA A 311 4.77 11.76 2.51
CA ALA A 311 4.67 12.96 1.69
C ALA A 311 5.85 13.05 0.71
N LYS A 312 5.70 13.91 -0.32
CA LYS A 312 6.73 14.14 -1.33
C LYS A 312 7.94 14.91 -0.77
N THR A 313 7.69 15.94 0.02
CA THR A 313 8.72 16.94 0.36
C THR A 313 9.28 16.82 1.76
N THR A 314 8.57 16.17 2.66
CA THR A 314 8.88 16.16 4.09
C THR A 314 9.00 14.73 4.59
N SER A 315 10.03 14.46 5.39
CA SER A 315 10.21 13.18 6.10
C SER A 315 9.08 12.94 7.10
N SER A 316 8.73 11.68 7.31
CA SER A 316 7.67 11.28 8.23
C SER A 316 8.03 9.98 8.95
N THR A 317 7.65 9.90 10.22
CA THR A 317 7.79 8.71 11.05
C THR A 317 6.49 7.90 11.10
N TYR A 318 5.84 7.69 9.98
CA TYR A 318 4.63 6.87 9.93
C TYR A 318 4.98 5.36 9.91
N PHE A 319 3.98 4.52 10.12
CA PHE A 319 4.16 3.09 10.41
C PHE A 319 4.84 2.27 9.29
N LEU A 320 4.90 2.76 8.05
CA LEU A 320 5.61 2.12 6.94
C LEU A 320 7.00 2.72 6.69
N ALA A 321 7.37 3.82 7.38
CA ALA A 321 8.71 4.38 7.36
C ALA A 321 9.65 3.48 8.21
N ASN A 322 10.17 2.43 7.61
CA ASN A 322 10.86 1.33 8.27
C ASN A 322 12.40 1.45 8.24
N GLY A 323 12.92 2.66 8.02
CA GLY A 323 14.36 2.95 7.97
C GLY A 323 15.07 2.47 6.70
N ASN A 324 14.32 2.10 5.65
CA ASN A 324 14.89 1.63 4.39
C ASN A 324 14.37 2.42 3.20
N GLN A 325 15.21 2.50 2.16
CA GLN A 325 14.73 2.79 0.82
C GLN A 325 14.19 1.49 0.21
N TYR A 326 12.97 1.54 -0.35
CA TYR A 326 12.36 0.39 -1.01
C TYR A 326 11.44 0.78 -2.17
N LEU A 327 11.29 -0.16 -3.12
CA LEU A 327 10.52 0.02 -4.35
C LEU A 327 9.02 -0.01 -4.08
N THR A 328 8.28 0.76 -4.87
CA THR A 328 6.84 0.59 -5.08
C THR A 328 6.57 -0.01 -6.46
N MET A 329 5.35 -0.49 -6.71
CA MET A 329 4.96 -0.91 -8.06
C MET A 329 4.42 0.25 -8.92
N THR A 330 4.54 1.49 -8.46
CA THR A 330 3.91 2.65 -9.08
C THR A 330 4.83 3.31 -10.10
N PRO A 331 4.47 3.35 -11.39
CA PRO A 331 5.16 4.12 -12.41
C PRO A 331 5.17 5.61 -12.09
N SER A 332 6.26 6.29 -12.43
CA SER A 332 6.37 7.75 -12.31
C SER A 332 6.46 8.40 -13.68
N SER A 333 7.56 8.18 -14.37
CA SER A 333 7.85 8.89 -15.60
C SER A 333 8.86 8.12 -16.47
N TYR A 334 8.90 8.53 -17.73
CA TYR A 334 10.00 8.25 -18.63
C TYR A 334 10.53 9.60 -19.13
N LYS A 335 11.76 9.94 -18.81
CA LYS A 335 12.32 11.28 -19.06
C LYS A 335 13.83 11.24 -19.17
N TYR A 336 14.40 12.34 -19.71
CA TYR A 336 15.84 12.49 -19.84
C TYR A 336 16.54 12.52 -18.48
N ASN A 337 17.58 11.70 -18.37
CA ASN A 337 18.52 11.71 -17.26
C ASN A 337 19.85 12.35 -17.72
N SER A 338 20.17 13.52 -17.19
CA SER A 338 21.39 14.25 -17.56
C SER A 338 22.68 13.52 -17.17
N SER A 339 22.65 12.78 -16.07
CA SER A 339 23.83 12.00 -15.61
C SER A 339 24.11 10.80 -16.52
N ALA A 340 23.08 10.24 -17.13
CA ALA A 340 23.22 9.12 -18.07
C ALA A 340 23.25 9.56 -19.54
N SER A 341 23.00 10.85 -19.82
CA SER A 341 22.86 11.39 -21.18
C SER A 341 21.86 10.63 -22.06
N SER A 342 20.82 10.10 -21.43
CA SER A 342 19.80 9.28 -22.09
C SER A 342 18.45 9.39 -21.37
N ASN A 343 17.37 8.99 -22.06
CA ASN A 343 16.08 8.81 -21.38
C ASN A 343 16.09 7.56 -20.52
N GLU A 344 15.39 7.63 -19.40
CA GLU A 344 15.25 6.53 -18.43
C GLU A 344 13.81 6.40 -17.94
N ALA A 345 13.45 5.17 -17.64
CA ALA A 345 12.23 4.80 -16.94
C ALA A 345 12.40 4.96 -15.42
N TYR A 346 11.38 5.55 -14.77
CA TYR A 346 11.34 5.78 -13.32
C TYR A 346 10.08 5.19 -12.71
N VAL A 347 10.24 4.66 -11.50
CA VAL A 347 9.16 4.27 -10.60
C VAL A 347 9.26 5.06 -9.30
N TYR A 348 8.21 5.05 -8.48
CA TYR A 348 8.29 5.61 -7.14
C TYR A 348 8.94 4.64 -6.16
N SER A 349 9.60 5.22 -5.18
CA SER A 349 10.15 4.54 -4.01
C SER A 349 9.86 5.34 -2.76
N GLN A 350 9.90 4.70 -1.61
CA GLN A 350 10.06 5.39 -0.34
C GLN A 350 11.54 5.40 0.03
N ASP A 351 12.05 6.52 0.55
CA ASP A 351 13.39 6.58 1.14
C ASP A 351 13.39 6.14 2.61
N ALA A 352 14.58 6.07 3.20
CA ALA A 352 14.76 5.66 4.59
C ALA A 352 14.06 6.58 5.62
N ASN A 353 13.75 7.81 5.22
CA ASN A 353 13.11 8.84 6.05
C ASN A 353 11.60 8.94 5.82
N GLY A 354 11.01 8.03 5.06
CA GLY A 354 9.58 8.00 4.80
C GLY A 354 9.09 8.96 3.71
N LYS A 355 9.98 9.55 2.90
CA LYS A 355 9.60 10.41 1.76
C LYS A 355 9.36 9.58 0.51
N ILE A 356 8.49 10.09 -0.34
CA ILE A 356 8.28 9.57 -1.69
C ILE A 356 9.31 10.20 -2.63
N ASN A 357 10.05 9.36 -3.33
CA ASN A 357 11.05 9.77 -4.32
C ASN A 357 10.85 8.98 -5.62
N GLU A 358 11.32 9.57 -6.72
CA GLU A 358 11.52 8.81 -7.97
C GLU A 358 12.85 8.06 -7.91
N ILE A 359 12.87 6.86 -8.47
CA ILE A 359 14.08 6.06 -8.62
C ILE A 359 14.13 5.47 -10.03
N GLY A 360 15.28 5.52 -10.68
CA GLY A 360 15.51 4.86 -11.96
C GLY A 360 15.33 3.35 -11.83
N VAL A 361 14.64 2.73 -12.77
CA VAL A 361 14.30 1.29 -12.71
C VAL A 361 15.51 0.37 -12.63
N THR A 362 16.70 0.83 -13.05
CA THR A 362 17.95 0.08 -12.97
C THR A 362 18.75 0.34 -11.69
N THR A 363 18.26 1.19 -10.81
CA THR A 363 18.89 1.45 -9.51
C THR A 363 18.50 0.37 -8.51
N SER A 364 19.48 -0.21 -7.84
CA SER A 364 19.24 -1.24 -6.83
C SER A 364 18.59 -0.68 -5.57
N SER A 365 17.61 -1.39 -5.04
CA SER A 365 16.88 -1.03 -3.83
C SER A 365 16.42 -2.28 -3.10
N LYS A 366 15.50 -2.14 -2.16
CA LYS A 366 14.91 -3.23 -1.37
C LYS A 366 13.45 -3.46 -1.76
N ILE A 367 12.94 -4.63 -1.44
CA ILE A 367 11.53 -5.00 -1.59
C ILE A 367 10.99 -5.47 -0.24
N PHE A 368 9.83 -4.94 0.12
CA PHE A 368 8.99 -5.40 1.23
C PHE A 368 7.68 -5.95 0.65
N PRO A 369 7.50 -7.28 0.64
CA PRO A 369 6.34 -7.92 0.04
C PRO A 369 5.01 -7.40 0.61
N VAL A 370 4.03 -7.22 -0.26
CA VAL A 370 2.65 -6.91 0.10
C VAL A 370 1.78 -8.08 -0.30
N ILE A 371 0.98 -8.56 0.65
CA ILE A 371 0.01 -9.63 0.46
C ILE A 371 -1.34 -9.20 0.99
N THR A 372 -2.38 -9.96 0.65
CA THR A 372 -3.72 -9.74 1.15
C THR A 372 -4.26 -11.01 1.79
N LEU A 373 -4.82 -10.90 2.99
CA LEU A 373 -5.52 -11.98 3.67
C LEU A 373 -7.03 -11.85 3.51
N LYS A 374 -7.73 -12.97 3.50
CA LYS A 374 -9.19 -13.02 3.55
C LYS A 374 -9.68 -12.37 4.85
N GLY A 375 -10.56 -11.38 4.74
CA GLY A 375 -11.13 -10.69 5.90
C GLY A 375 -11.97 -11.59 6.79
N GLU A 376 -12.44 -12.72 6.27
CA GLU A 376 -13.17 -13.76 7.01
C GLU A 376 -12.28 -14.72 7.78
N SER A 377 -10.94 -14.63 7.64
CA SER A 377 -10.00 -15.47 8.38
C SER A 377 -10.20 -15.31 9.88
N LEU A 378 -10.17 -16.39 10.61
CA LEU A 378 -10.29 -16.35 12.06
C LEU A 378 -8.99 -15.88 12.72
N ILE A 379 -9.13 -15.10 13.76
CA ILE A 379 -8.03 -14.70 14.63
C ILE A 379 -7.93 -15.68 15.78
N LYS A 380 -6.75 -16.27 15.95
CA LYS A 380 -6.41 -17.12 17.08
C LYS A 380 -6.22 -16.32 18.37
N SER A 381 -5.52 -15.19 18.26
CA SER A 381 -5.15 -14.35 19.39
C SER A 381 -4.70 -12.97 18.94
N GLY A 382 -4.49 -12.07 19.89
CA GLY A 382 -3.91 -10.76 19.67
C GLY A 382 -4.92 -9.63 19.57
N THR A 383 -4.40 -8.42 19.62
CA THR A 383 -5.14 -7.15 19.62
C THR A 383 -4.60 -6.14 18.60
N GLY A 384 -3.69 -6.59 17.73
CA GLY A 384 -3.05 -5.74 16.71
C GLY A 384 -1.87 -4.93 17.23
N LEU A 385 -1.58 -4.93 18.54
CA LEU A 385 -0.42 -4.27 19.09
C LEU A 385 0.87 -5.01 18.71
N ARG A 386 1.99 -4.31 18.66
CA ARG A 386 3.31 -4.89 18.38
C ARG A 386 3.66 -6.07 19.29
N THR A 387 3.32 -5.96 20.57
CA THR A 387 3.55 -6.99 21.60
C THR A 387 2.43 -8.04 21.68
N SER A 388 1.33 -7.81 20.98
CA SER A 388 0.16 -8.70 20.90
C SER A 388 -0.44 -8.61 19.49
N PRO A 389 0.33 -8.96 18.43
CA PRO A 389 -0.15 -8.89 17.05
C PRO A 389 -1.35 -9.82 16.85
N TYR A 390 -2.23 -9.51 15.90
CA TYR A 390 -3.20 -10.50 15.46
C TYR A 390 -2.48 -11.74 14.93
N VAL A 391 -2.89 -12.92 15.36
CA VAL A 391 -2.36 -14.18 14.86
C VAL A 391 -3.45 -14.90 14.09
N ILE A 392 -3.16 -15.23 12.83
CA ILE A 392 -4.09 -15.93 11.94
C ILE A 392 -3.81 -17.43 11.99
N GLY A 393 -4.86 -18.21 11.99
CA GLY A 393 -4.82 -19.67 11.93
C GLY A 393 -6.11 -20.29 12.47
N ASP A 394 -6.24 -21.57 12.27
CA ASP A 394 -7.32 -22.40 12.83
C ASP A 394 -7.05 -22.76 14.28
#